data_5b5b216195f9511f05d14e239eeee857
#
_entry.id   5b5b216195f9511f05d14e239eeee857
#
_cell.length_a   1.000
_cell.length_b   1.000
_cell.length_c   1.000
_cell.angle_alpha   90.00
_cell.angle_beta   90.00
_cell.angle_gamma   90.00
#
_symmetry.space_group_name_H-M   'P 1'
#
loop_
_entity.id
_entity.type
_entity.pdbx_description
1 polymer ?
#
loop_
_entity_poly.entity_id
_entity_poly.type
_entity_poly.pdbx_seq_one_letter_code
_entity_poly.pdbx_strand_id
1 'polypeptide(L)'
;MGYYTVYNLTKIKGKSEDFDALNEDLRELGIDLDSDCNLKWYDHETDLENLTKKYPDLVVELEGDGEDVGDYWKKRFKNGICEYYPHYRLTTDAEEMKARFNKKIDSFTEDFVDCFNYFFNDRSIEAEGLERMTISEIRDLLSKIKDN
;
A
#
# COMPACT_ATOMS: atom_id res chain seq x y z
N MET A 1 -14.72 -4.72 27.37
CA MET A 1 -13.78 -5.38 26.44
C MET A 1 -13.14 -4.33 25.56
N GLY A 2 -11.90 -4.45 25.23
CA GLY A 2 -11.20 -3.53 24.35
C GLY A 2 -10.76 -4.25 23.09
N TYR A 3 -10.68 -3.52 22.01
CA TYR A 3 -10.21 -4.01 20.71
C TYR A 3 -8.70 -3.93 20.65
N TYR A 4 -8.05 -5.03 20.31
CA TYR A 4 -6.60 -5.11 20.13
C TYR A 4 -6.24 -5.01 18.66
N THR A 5 -5.14 -4.35 18.41
CA THR A 5 -4.55 -4.24 17.07
C THR A 5 -3.05 -4.54 17.17
N VAL A 6 -2.56 -5.34 16.26
CA VAL A 6 -1.12 -5.54 16.07
C VAL A 6 -0.58 -4.38 15.27
N TYR A 7 0.36 -3.64 15.84
CA TYR A 7 0.97 -2.47 15.21
C TYR A 7 2.38 -2.76 14.73
N ASN A 8 2.73 -2.22 13.58
CA ASN A 8 4.08 -2.22 13.04
C ASN A 8 4.43 -0.83 12.53
N LEU A 9 5.44 -0.20 13.12
CA LEU A 9 5.91 1.13 12.75
C LEU A 9 7.21 1.02 11.96
N THR A 10 7.23 1.59 10.76
CA THR A 10 8.37 1.52 9.84
C THR A 10 8.80 2.91 9.41
N LYS A 11 10.10 3.14 9.37
CA LYS A 11 10.68 4.35 8.78
C LYS A 11 10.65 4.26 7.25
N ILE A 12 10.02 5.21 6.60
CA ILE A 12 9.98 5.33 5.13
C ILE A 12 11.07 6.28 4.64
N LYS A 13 11.26 7.41 5.33
CA LYS A 13 12.25 8.44 4.98
C LYS A 13 12.71 9.20 6.23
N GLY A 14 13.91 9.71 6.20
CA GLY A 14 14.49 10.51 7.29
C GLY A 14 15.66 9.82 7.96
N LYS A 15 16.22 10.49 8.96
CA LYS A 15 17.37 9.98 9.70
C LYS A 15 16.96 8.85 10.64
N SER A 16 17.85 7.86 10.81
CA SER A 16 17.61 6.78 11.78
C SER A 16 17.56 7.28 13.22
N GLU A 17 18.36 8.29 13.54
CA GLU A 17 18.40 8.95 14.85
C GLU A 17 17.05 9.58 15.21
N ASP A 18 16.39 10.23 14.24
CA ASP A 18 15.06 10.81 14.44
C ASP A 18 13.98 9.71 14.64
N PHE A 19 14.14 8.59 13.97
CA PHE A 19 13.26 7.44 14.14
C PHE A 19 13.45 6.76 15.51
N ASP A 20 14.70 6.63 15.96
CA ASP A 20 15.01 6.10 17.29
C ASP A 20 14.47 7.03 18.38
N ALA A 21 14.61 8.35 18.21
CA ALA A 21 14.05 9.35 19.12
C ALA A 21 12.52 9.32 19.14
N LEU A 22 11.86 9.12 18.00
CA LEU A 22 10.41 8.94 17.93
C LEU A 22 9.95 7.69 18.72
N ASN A 23 10.66 6.58 18.61
CA ASN A 23 10.37 5.37 19.38
C ASN A 23 10.57 5.57 20.88
N GLU A 24 11.58 6.36 21.31
CA GLU A 24 11.71 6.72 22.71
C GLU A 24 10.55 7.60 23.19
N ASP A 25 10.15 8.59 22.42
CA ASP A 25 8.97 9.41 22.72
C ASP A 25 7.69 8.55 22.86
N LEU A 26 7.52 7.51 22.03
CA LEU A 26 6.41 6.57 22.15
C LEU A 26 6.49 5.74 23.44
N ARG A 27 7.68 5.28 23.83
CA ARG A 27 7.89 4.55 25.09
C ARG A 27 7.57 5.43 26.31
N GLU A 28 7.86 6.72 26.25
CA GLU A 28 7.47 7.68 27.30
C GLU A 28 5.94 7.80 27.44
N LEU A 29 5.20 7.60 26.34
CA LEU A 29 3.73 7.52 26.36
C LEU A 29 3.20 6.14 26.79
N GLY A 30 4.10 5.18 27.08
CA GLY A 30 3.73 3.80 27.42
C GLY A 30 3.48 2.90 26.22
N ILE A 31 3.89 3.31 25.03
CA ILE A 31 3.76 2.55 23.78
C ILE A 31 5.13 1.98 23.41
N ASP A 32 5.32 0.69 23.66
CA ASP A 32 6.56 -0.02 23.31
C ASP A 32 6.28 -1.10 22.26
N LEU A 33 6.44 -0.70 21.00
CA LEU A 33 6.16 -1.58 19.86
C LEU A 33 7.19 -2.69 19.65
N ASP A 34 8.38 -2.56 20.28
CA ASP A 34 9.41 -3.59 20.20
C ASP A 34 9.12 -4.76 21.16
N SER A 35 8.53 -4.45 22.33
CA SER A 35 8.22 -5.46 23.34
C SER A 35 6.81 -6.04 23.19
N ASP A 36 5.85 -5.23 22.84
CA ASP A 36 4.45 -5.64 22.65
C ASP A 36 3.80 -4.84 21.52
N CYS A 37 3.66 -5.47 20.38
CA CYS A 37 3.00 -4.87 19.21
C CYS A 37 1.47 -5.05 19.24
N ASN A 38 0.90 -5.87 20.15
CA ASN A 38 -0.53 -6.12 20.25
C ASN A 38 -1.16 -5.25 21.36
N LEU A 39 -1.59 -4.06 20.99
CA LEU A 39 -1.98 -3.01 21.92
C LEU A 39 -3.40 -2.50 21.65
N LYS A 40 -3.95 -1.85 22.68
CA LYS A 40 -5.16 -1.00 22.58
C LYS A 40 -4.76 0.47 22.45
N TRP A 41 -4.18 0.82 21.33
CA TRP A 41 -3.70 2.18 21.08
C TRP A 41 -4.70 2.97 20.22
N TYR A 42 -5.76 3.43 20.86
CA TYR A 42 -6.85 4.14 20.16
C TYR A 42 -6.45 5.52 19.66
N ASP A 43 -5.54 6.20 20.36
CA ASP A 43 -5.10 7.56 20.04
C ASP A 43 -3.87 7.60 19.11
N HIS A 44 -3.54 6.49 18.43
CA HIS A 44 -2.34 6.37 17.61
C HIS A 44 -2.19 7.46 16.53
N GLU A 45 -3.29 7.94 15.96
CA GLU A 45 -3.25 9.03 14.98
C GLU A 45 -2.80 10.33 15.64
N THR A 46 -3.48 10.73 16.71
CA THR A 46 -3.20 11.97 17.44
C THR A 46 -1.78 11.98 18.01
N ASP A 47 -1.36 10.86 18.58
CA ASP A 47 -0.02 10.71 19.16
C ASP A 47 1.06 10.86 18.09
N LEU A 48 0.95 10.13 16.97
CA LEU A 48 1.92 10.20 15.88
C LEU A 48 1.89 11.54 15.13
N GLU A 49 0.72 12.15 14.96
CA GLU A 49 0.63 13.51 14.42
C GLU A 49 1.38 14.52 15.30
N ASN A 50 1.23 14.42 16.62
CA ASN A 50 1.92 15.31 17.54
C ASN A 50 3.43 15.04 17.60
N LEU A 51 3.84 13.78 17.64
CA LEU A 51 5.25 13.40 17.73
C LEU A 51 6.00 13.71 16.42
N THR A 52 5.43 13.45 15.26
CA THR A 52 6.09 13.70 13.98
C THR A 52 6.33 15.18 13.69
N LYS A 53 5.63 16.10 14.36
CA LYS A 53 5.95 17.55 14.33
C LYS A 53 7.33 17.89 14.85
N LYS A 54 7.86 17.07 15.80
CA LYS A 54 9.22 17.24 16.33
C LYS A 54 10.29 16.85 15.31
N TYR A 55 9.93 16.02 14.33
CA TYR A 55 10.82 15.44 13.32
C TYR A 55 10.28 15.68 11.92
N PRO A 56 10.29 16.93 11.40
CA PRO A 56 9.56 17.32 10.19
C PRO A 56 10.01 16.61 8.91
N ASP A 57 11.24 16.12 8.86
CA ASP A 57 11.80 15.39 7.72
C ASP A 57 11.58 13.88 7.81
N LEU A 58 11.11 13.39 8.97
CA LEU A 58 10.83 11.98 9.19
C LEU A 58 9.48 11.60 8.60
N VAL A 59 9.47 10.54 7.81
CA VAL A 59 8.25 9.90 7.31
C VAL A 59 8.19 8.49 7.87
N VAL A 60 7.11 8.18 8.58
CA VAL A 60 6.86 6.84 9.13
C VAL A 60 5.54 6.27 8.62
N GLU A 61 5.46 4.97 8.53
CA GLU A 61 4.25 4.24 8.18
C GLU A 61 3.88 3.33 9.35
N LEU A 62 2.64 3.47 9.83
CA LEU A 62 2.04 2.59 10.82
C LEU A 62 1.09 1.64 10.13
N GLU A 63 1.34 0.35 10.29
CA GLU A 63 0.42 -0.72 9.90
C GLU A 63 -0.37 -1.17 11.13
N GLY A 64 -1.64 -1.42 10.95
CA GLY A 64 -2.51 -2.01 11.95
C GLY A 64 -3.21 -3.24 11.39
N ASP A 65 -3.17 -4.33 12.16
CA ASP A 65 -3.92 -5.56 11.89
C ASP A 65 -4.82 -5.84 13.11
N GLY A 66 -6.09 -5.56 12.95
CA GLY A 66 -7.08 -5.65 14.01
C GLY A 66 -7.58 -7.07 14.26
N GLU A 67 -8.44 -7.23 15.29
CA GLU A 67 -9.02 -8.54 15.65
C GLU A 67 -10.01 -9.06 14.62
N ASP A 68 -10.68 -8.17 13.88
CA ASP A 68 -11.66 -8.55 12.89
C ASP A 68 -11.01 -8.94 11.55
N VAL A 69 -11.52 -9.95 10.91
CA VAL A 69 -11.04 -10.40 9.60
C VAL A 69 -11.18 -9.27 8.57
N GLY A 70 -10.04 -8.84 8.04
CA GLY A 70 -9.98 -7.78 7.05
C GLY A 70 -9.81 -6.37 7.62
N ASP A 71 -9.71 -6.22 8.94
CA ASP A 71 -9.35 -4.94 9.57
C ASP A 71 -7.83 -4.72 9.53
N TYR A 72 -7.33 -4.57 8.32
CA TYR A 72 -5.94 -4.25 8.04
C TYR A 72 -5.85 -2.88 7.37
N TRP A 73 -5.01 -2.02 7.91
CA TRP A 73 -4.84 -0.66 7.42
C TRP A 73 -3.40 -0.18 7.51
N LYS A 74 -3.08 0.85 6.73
CA LYS A 74 -1.80 1.56 6.76
C LYS A 74 -2.06 3.05 6.81
N LYS A 75 -1.28 3.73 7.65
CA LYS A 75 -1.29 5.18 7.80
C LYS A 75 0.13 5.71 7.72
N ARG A 76 0.31 6.78 7.00
CA ARG A 76 1.62 7.43 6.86
C ARG A 76 1.59 8.78 7.54
N PHE A 77 2.61 9.08 8.31
CA PHE A 77 2.73 10.30 9.10
C PHE A 77 3.96 11.09 8.69
N LYS A 78 3.79 12.39 8.50
CA LYS A 78 4.84 13.35 8.22
C LYS A 78 4.48 14.70 8.78
N ASN A 79 5.34 15.28 9.60
CA ASN A 79 5.21 16.64 10.12
C ASN A 79 3.78 16.97 10.62
N GLY A 80 3.20 16.09 11.41
CA GLY A 80 1.87 16.27 11.98
C GLY A 80 0.69 15.99 11.05
N ILE A 81 0.95 15.45 9.87
CA ILE A 81 -0.08 15.09 8.88
C ILE A 81 -0.17 13.57 8.82
N CYS A 82 -1.39 13.06 8.95
CA CYS A 82 -1.72 11.65 8.75
C CYS A 82 -2.38 11.44 7.38
N GLU A 83 -1.85 10.51 6.59
CA GLU A 83 -2.48 10.04 5.36
C GLU A 83 -2.93 8.59 5.55
N TYR A 84 -4.22 8.33 5.39
CA TYR A 84 -4.81 7.01 5.51
C TYR A 84 -4.81 6.27 4.17
N TYR A 85 -4.32 5.05 4.19
CA TYR A 85 -4.33 4.17 3.02
C TYR A 85 -5.29 3.00 3.30
N PRO A 86 -6.49 3.00 2.72
CA PRO A 86 -7.34 1.81 2.75
C PRO A 86 -6.65 0.66 1.99
N HIS A 87 -7.14 -0.56 2.16
CA HIS A 87 -6.60 -1.80 1.59
C HIS A 87 -6.12 -1.75 0.14
N TYR A 88 -6.63 -0.84 -0.62
CA TYR A 88 -6.32 -0.63 -2.04
C TYR A 88 -5.25 0.44 -2.22
N ARG A 89 -4.22 0.42 -1.45
CA ARG A 89 -3.01 1.20 -1.64
C ARG A 89 -3.04 2.23 -2.78
N LEU A 90 -3.47 3.41 -2.47
CA LEU A 90 -3.08 4.58 -3.22
C LEU A 90 -1.75 5.04 -2.65
N THR A 91 -0.64 4.72 -3.29
CA THR A 91 0.63 5.29 -2.88
C THR A 91 0.70 6.73 -3.39
N THR A 92 1.23 7.63 -2.60
CA THR A 92 1.50 9.01 -3.03
C THR A 92 2.76 9.10 -3.89
N ASP A 93 3.51 8.01 -4.02
CA ASP A 93 4.64 7.88 -4.93
C ASP A 93 4.13 7.43 -6.31
N ALA A 94 4.05 8.39 -7.25
CA ALA A 94 3.59 8.15 -8.61
C ALA A 94 4.44 7.10 -9.34
N GLU A 95 5.74 7.02 -9.07
CA GLU A 95 6.63 6.03 -9.69
C GLU A 95 6.37 4.62 -9.16
N GLU A 96 6.19 4.47 -7.84
CA GLU A 96 5.84 3.18 -7.24
C GLU A 96 4.46 2.71 -7.71
N MET A 97 3.49 3.62 -7.79
CA MET A 97 2.15 3.33 -8.30
C MET A 97 2.20 2.89 -9.76
N LYS A 98 2.99 3.56 -10.59
CA LYS A 98 3.21 3.22 -11.99
C LYS A 98 3.88 1.84 -12.14
N ALA A 99 4.92 1.55 -11.35
CA ALA A 99 5.60 0.26 -11.38
C ALA A 99 4.66 -0.90 -10.97
N ARG A 100 3.85 -0.72 -9.94
CA ARG A 100 2.85 -1.72 -9.51
C ARG A 100 1.73 -1.91 -10.51
N PHE A 101 1.29 -0.83 -11.12
CA PHE A 101 0.26 -0.86 -12.15
C PHE A 101 0.77 -1.60 -13.39
N ASN A 102 2.00 -1.31 -13.83
CA ASN A 102 2.63 -2.01 -14.94
C ASN A 102 2.76 -3.51 -14.65
N LYS A 103 3.23 -3.88 -13.45
CA LYS A 103 3.33 -5.29 -13.05
C LYS A 103 1.98 -6.01 -13.06
N LYS A 104 0.90 -5.35 -12.65
CA LYS A 104 -0.45 -5.92 -12.74
C LYS A 104 -0.96 -6.04 -14.17
N ILE A 105 -0.62 -5.07 -15.02
CA ILE A 105 -0.95 -5.13 -16.45
C ILE A 105 -0.20 -6.28 -17.11
N ASP A 106 1.09 -6.47 -16.82
CA ASP A 106 1.89 -7.56 -17.37
C ASP A 106 1.27 -8.91 -17.01
N SER A 107 0.94 -9.13 -15.74
CA SER A 107 0.27 -10.37 -15.29
C SER A 107 -1.11 -10.55 -15.95
N PHE A 108 -1.91 -9.48 -16.01
CA PHE A 108 -3.22 -9.52 -16.66
C PHE A 108 -3.10 -9.78 -18.16
N THR A 109 -2.06 -9.25 -18.81
CA THR A 109 -1.82 -9.42 -20.24
C THR A 109 -1.46 -10.88 -20.55
N GLU A 110 -0.62 -11.53 -19.74
CA GLU A 110 -0.31 -12.96 -19.88
C GLU A 110 -1.56 -13.82 -19.74
N ASP A 111 -2.33 -13.63 -18.66
CA ASP A 111 -3.59 -14.37 -18.43
C ASP A 111 -4.61 -14.14 -19.55
N PHE A 112 -4.68 -12.90 -20.05
CA PHE A 112 -5.57 -12.55 -21.14
C PHE A 112 -5.18 -13.19 -22.46
N VAL A 113 -3.88 -13.22 -22.79
CA VAL A 113 -3.36 -13.88 -24.00
C VAL A 113 -3.67 -15.37 -23.96
N ASP A 114 -3.45 -16.01 -22.84
CA ASP A 114 -3.72 -17.44 -22.68
C ASP A 114 -5.22 -17.74 -22.82
N CYS A 115 -6.10 -16.96 -22.21
CA CYS A 115 -7.54 -17.07 -22.39
C CYS A 115 -7.97 -16.79 -23.82
N PHE A 116 -7.41 -15.78 -24.44
CA PHE A 116 -7.73 -15.41 -25.82
C PHE A 116 -7.32 -16.49 -26.81
N ASN A 117 -6.11 -17.04 -26.67
CA ASN A 117 -5.61 -18.13 -27.50
C ASN A 117 -6.42 -19.41 -27.31
N TYR A 118 -6.89 -19.69 -26.07
CA TYR A 118 -7.76 -20.82 -25.79
C TYR A 118 -9.12 -20.71 -26.52
N PHE A 119 -9.71 -19.51 -26.56
CA PHE A 119 -11.04 -19.31 -27.19
C PHE A 119 -10.97 -19.16 -28.71
N PHE A 120 -9.87 -18.68 -29.27
CA PHE A 120 -9.78 -18.32 -30.69
C PHE A 120 -8.78 -19.16 -31.49
N ASN A 121 -8.42 -20.29 -31.05
CA ASN A 121 -7.67 -21.42 -31.57
C ASN A 121 -6.76 -21.26 -32.82
N ASP A 122 -6.92 -20.24 -33.65
CA ASP A 122 -6.20 -20.01 -34.89
C ASP A 122 -5.54 -18.64 -35.05
N ARG A 123 -5.54 -17.83 -33.99
CA ARG A 123 -4.95 -16.51 -34.04
C ARG A 123 -3.99 -16.32 -32.86
N SER A 124 -2.73 -16.69 -33.08
CA SER A 124 -1.69 -16.38 -32.12
C SER A 124 -1.49 -14.87 -32.04
N ILE A 125 -1.93 -14.27 -30.95
CA ILE A 125 -1.52 -12.92 -30.56
C ILE A 125 -0.21 -13.12 -29.77
N GLU A 126 0.88 -12.62 -30.29
CA GLU A 126 2.14 -12.66 -29.56
C GLU A 126 2.05 -11.71 -28.35
N ALA A 127 2.46 -12.19 -27.19
CA ALA A 127 2.47 -11.41 -25.94
C ALA A 127 3.19 -10.07 -26.10
N GLU A 128 4.27 -10.02 -26.87
CA GLU A 128 4.99 -8.78 -27.21
C GLU A 128 4.14 -7.71 -27.89
N GLY A 129 3.11 -8.10 -28.62
CA GLY A 129 2.18 -7.16 -29.27
C GLY A 129 1.28 -6.46 -28.25
N LEU A 130 0.86 -7.15 -27.20
CA LEU A 130 0.00 -6.61 -26.13
C LEU A 130 0.77 -5.77 -25.13
N GLU A 131 2.02 -6.08 -24.85
CA GLU A 131 2.89 -5.28 -23.97
C GLU A 131 3.09 -3.85 -24.47
N ARG A 132 2.96 -3.63 -25.77
CA ARG A 132 3.08 -2.31 -26.40
C ARG A 132 1.77 -1.55 -26.48
N MET A 133 0.65 -2.18 -26.14
CA MET A 133 -0.67 -1.56 -26.21
C MET A 133 -0.90 -0.64 -24.99
N THR A 134 -1.51 0.48 -25.23
CA THR A 134 -2.02 1.35 -24.18
C THR A 134 -3.27 0.71 -23.53
N ILE A 135 -3.62 1.13 -22.32
CA ILE A 135 -4.83 0.68 -21.63
C ILE A 135 -6.09 0.98 -22.49
N SER A 136 -6.07 2.11 -23.20
CA SER A 136 -7.17 2.49 -24.10
C SER A 136 -7.32 1.48 -25.24
N GLU A 137 -6.22 1.07 -25.85
CA GLU A 137 -6.19 0.08 -26.93
C GLU A 137 -6.64 -1.30 -26.45
N ILE A 138 -6.20 -1.73 -25.25
CA ILE A 138 -6.64 -2.99 -24.62
C ILE A 138 -8.15 -2.93 -24.33
N ARG A 139 -8.63 -1.80 -23.81
CA ARG A 139 -10.04 -1.57 -23.52
C ARG A 139 -10.89 -1.62 -24.80
N ASP A 140 -10.42 -1.03 -25.89
CA ASP A 140 -11.06 -1.04 -27.20
C ASP A 140 -11.11 -2.48 -27.78
N LEU A 141 -10.02 -3.24 -27.61
CA LEU A 141 -9.96 -4.64 -28.02
C LEU A 141 -10.97 -5.50 -27.25
N LEU A 142 -11.07 -5.32 -25.93
CA LEU A 142 -12.04 -6.02 -25.07
C LEU A 142 -13.47 -5.66 -25.44
N SER A 143 -13.75 -4.42 -25.80
CA SER A 143 -15.08 -4.00 -26.26
C SER A 143 -15.49 -4.71 -27.56
N LYS A 144 -14.56 -4.87 -28.50
CA LYS A 144 -14.81 -5.60 -29.77
C LYS A 144 -15.07 -7.09 -29.56
N ILE A 145 -14.48 -7.71 -28.54
CA ILE A 145 -14.73 -9.11 -28.18
C ILE A 145 -16.12 -9.28 -27.55
N LYS A 146 -16.58 -8.29 -26.80
CA LYS A 146 -17.88 -8.30 -26.14
C LYS A 146 -19.05 -8.19 -27.10
N ASP A 147 -18.86 -7.54 -28.25
CA ASP A 147 -19.90 -7.28 -29.25
C ASP A 147 -20.02 -8.40 -30.30
N ASN A 148 -19.22 -9.45 -30.19
CA ASN A 148 -19.29 -10.68 -30.99
C ASN A 148 -19.72 -11.86 -30.12
#